data_8e5ff6fd9bb4281357e87079314827bc
#
_entry.id   8e5ff6fd9bb4281357e87079314827bc
#
_cell.length_a   1.000
_cell.length_b   1.000
_cell.length_c   1.000
_cell.angle_alpha   90.00
_cell.angle_beta   90.00
_cell.angle_gamma   90.00
#
_symmetry.space_group_name_H-M   'P 1'
#
loop_
_entity.id
_entity.type
_entity.pdbx_description
1 polymer ?
#
loop_
_entity_poly.entity_id
_entity_poly.type
_entity_poly.pdbx_seq_one_letter_code
_entity_poly.pdbx_strand_id
1 'polypeptide(L)'
;MAIAQSEALFNRATTYYNEGEYEKASENYFKIIENGEHSAEVYYNLGNCYYKLNQIAPSIYYYEKALLLKPNDREIKNNLVYAQNMTLDAFEAMPETSLSKLYKNITRLLSFDQ
;
A
#
# COMPACT_ATOMS: atom_id res chain seq x y z
N MET A 1 -8.96 -2.84 -26.18
CA MET A 1 -7.99 -1.75 -26.08
C MET A 1 -7.56 -1.49 -24.66
N ALA A 2 -8.47 -1.11 -23.74
CA ALA A 2 -8.08 -0.90 -22.35
C ALA A 2 -7.51 -2.15 -21.69
N ILE A 3 -8.10 -3.32 -21.98
CA ILE A 3 -7.65 -4.60 -21.40
C ILE A 3 -6.24 -4.94 -21.87
N ALA A 4 -5.98 -4.83 -23.18
CA ALA A 4 -4.64 -5.12 -23.72
C ALA A 4 -3.60 -4.14 -23.18
N GLN A 5 -3.98 -2.86 -23.02
CA GLN A 5 -3.11 -1.84 -22.48
C GLN A 5 -2.79 -2.13 -21.01
N SER A 6 -3.79 -2.52 -20.24
CA SER A 6 -3.60 -2.87 -18.83
C SER A 6 -2.76 -4.12 -18.65
N GLU A 7 -2.92 -5.10 -19.54
CA GLU A 7 -2.09 -6.30 -19.51
C GLU A 7 -0.62 -5.97 -19.78
N ALA A 8 -0.36 -5.09 -20.75
CA ALA A 8 1.00 -4.64 -21.05
C ALA A 8 1.60 -3.88 -19.87
N LEU A 9 0.81 -3.00 -19.23
CA LEU A 9 1.24 -2.27 -18.05
C LEU A 9 1.54 -3.21 -16.89
N PHE A 10 0.68 -4.21 -16.68
CA PHE A 10 0.87 -5.20 -15.62
C PHE A 10 2.16 -5.98 -15.82
N ASN A 11 2.41 -6.44 -17.03
CA ASN A 11 3.61 -7.21 -17.34
C ASN A 11 4.88 -6.36 -17.16
N ARG A 12 4.82 -5.11 -17.57
CA ARG A 12 5.95 -4.18 -17.40
C ARG A 12 6.21 -3.90 -15.92
N ALA A 13 5.14 -3.68 -15.16
CA ALA A 13 5.26 -3.44 -13.72
C ALA A 13 5.89 -4.65 -13.03
N THR A 14 5.45 -5.85 -13.37
CA THR A 14 5.98 -7.07 -12.79
C THR A 14 7.46 -7.24 -13.11
N THR A 15 7.86 -6.90 -14.33
CA THR A 15 9.27 -6.94 -14.73
C THR A 15 10.09 -5.96 -13.88
N TYR A 16 9.61 -4.74 -13.72
CA TYR A 16 10.28 -3.76 -12.86
C TYR A 16 10.39 -4.25 -11.41
N TYR A 17 9.31 -4.82 -10.90
CA TYR A 17 9.32 -5.35 -9.54
C TYR A 17 10.40 -6.42 -9.36
N ASN A 18 10.48 -7.34 -10.31
CA ASN A 18 11.46 -8.43 -10.26
C ASN A 18 12.89 -7.93 -10.38
N GLU A 19 13.08 -6.78 -11.02
CA GLU A 19 14.39 -6.16 -11.14
C GLU A 19 14.75 -5.25 -9.95
N GLY A 20 13.84 -5.14 -8.97
CA GLY A 20 14.06 -4.27 -7.82
C GLY A 20 13.72 -2.81 -8.07
N GLU A 21 13.13 -2.50 -9.22
CA GLU A 21 12.71 -1.14 -9.59
C GLU A 21 11.30 -0.88 -9.08
N TYR A 22 11.15 -0.82 -7.75
CA TYR A 22 9.83 -0.80 -7.12
C TYR A 22 9.04 0.47 -7.41
N GLU A 23 9.72 1.61 -7.53
CA GLU A 23 9.04 2.86 -7.84
C GLU A 23 8.42 2.82 -9.24
N LYS A 24 9.19 2.37 -10.23
CA LYS A 24 8.68 2.22 -11.59
C LYS A 24 7.57 1.20 -11.66
N ALA A 25 7.70 0.12 -10.90
CA ALA A 25 6.64 -0.88 -10.82
C ALA A 25 5.34 -0.27 -10.29
N SER A 26 5.42 0.49 -9.20
CA SER A 26 4.24 1.13 -8.62
C SER A 26 3.58 2.10 -9.60
N GLU A 27 4.36 2.87 -10.33
CA GLU A 27 3.83 3.78 -11.33
C GLU A 27 3.03 3.07 -12.40
N ASN A 28 3.53 1.93 -12.88
CA ASN A 28 2.84 1.17 -13.93
C ASN A 28 1.59 0.48 -13.38
N TYR A 29 1.64 -0.10 -12.18
CA TYR A 29 0.44 -0.65 -11.56
C TYR A 29 -0.62 0.43 -11.32
N PHE A 30 -0.20 1.62 -10.88
CA PHE A 30 -1.13 2.71 -10.63
C PHE A 30 -1.83 3.17 -11.91
N LYS A 31 -1.14 3.17 -13.05
CA LYS A 31 -1.74 3.51 -14.33
C LYS A 31 -2.91 2.61 -14.70
N ILE A 32 -2.86 1.34 -14.29
CA ILE A 32 -3.96 0.41 -14.52
C ILE A 32 -5.20 0.90 -13.76
N ILE A 33 -5.02 1.32 -12.52
CA ILE A 33 -6.12 1.86 -11.70
C ILE A 33 -6.65 3.14 -12.31
N GLU A 34 -5.77 4.03 -12.76
CA GLU A 34 -6.16 5.27 -13.43
C GLU A 34 -7.01 5.01 -14.67
N ASN A 35 -6.75 3.89 -15.36
CA ASN A 35 -7.53 3.48 -16.52
C ASN A 35 -8.88 2.87 -16.14
N GLY A 36 -9.20 2.83 -14.86
CA GLY A 36 -10.49 2.35 -14.39
C GLY A 36 -10.55 0.85 -14.15
N GLU A 37 -9.44 0.16 -14.22
CA GLU A 37 -9.40 -1.27 -13.99
C GLU A 37 -8.89 -1.57 -12.59
N HIS A 38 -9.76 -2.12 -11.76
CA HIS A 38 -9.49 -2.41 -10.36
C HIS A 38 -9.52 -3.91 -10.13
N SER A 39 -8.46 -4.44 -9.54
CA SER A 39 -8.39 -5.85 -9.19
C SER A 39 -7.63 -6.02 -7.88
N ALA A 40 -7.94 -7.11 -7.17
CA ALA A 40 -7.23 -7.43 -5.94
C ALA A 40 -5.73 -7.60 -6.22
N GLU A 41 -5.38 -8.20 -7.35
CA GLU A 41 -3.99 -8.44 -7.71
C GLU A 41 -3.20 -7.15 -7.91
N VAL A 42 -3.77 -6.18 -8.62
CA VAL A 42 -3.11 -4.89 -8.83
C VAL A 42 -2.92 -4.16 -7.51
N TYR A 43 -3.96 -4.13 -6.67
CA TYR A 43 -3.86 -3.49 -5.35
C TYR A 43 -2.83 -4.20 -4.48
N TYR A 44 -2.83 -5.53 -4.47
CA TYR A 44 -1.87 -6.32 -3.71
C TYR A 44 -0.43 -6.01 -4.14
N ASN A 45 -0.21 -5.98 -5.46
CA ASN A 45 1.12 -5.69 -6.00
C ASN A 45 1.57 -4.27 -5.69
N LEU A 46 0.64 -3.30 -5.70
CA LEU A 46 0.94 -1.94 -5.24
C LEU A 46 1.33 -1.93 -3.77
N GLY A 47 0.59 -2.65 -2.94
CA GLY A 47 0.95 -2.79 -1.53
C GLY A 47 2.36 -3.31 -1.35
N ASN A 48 2.72 -4.32 -2.15
CA ASN A 48 4.06 -4.91 -2.11
C ASN A 48 5.13 -3.91 -2.56
N CYS A 49 4.86 -3.12 -3.60
CA CYS A 49 5.80 -2.10 -4.06
C CYS A 49 6.10 -1.09 -2.95
N TYR A 50 5.06 -0.56 -2.34
CA TYR A 50 5.23 0.43 -1.29
C TYR A 50 5.89 -0.16 -0.04
N TYR A 51 5.60 -1.43 0.26
CA TYR A 51 6.28 -2.12 1.35
C TYR A 51 7.78 -2.15 1.10
N LYS A 52 8.19 -2.54 -0.10
CA LYS A 52 9.60 -2.59 -0.49
C LYS A 52 10.27 -1.22 -0.47
N LEU A 53 9.50 -0.18 -0.76
CA LEU A 53 9.98 1.21 -0.71
C LEU A 53 10.00 1.78 0.71
N ASN A 54 9.62 0.98 1.70
CA ASN A 54 9.48 1.40 3.09
C ASN A 54 8.45 2.52 3.29
N GLN A 55 7.49 2.58 2.40
CA GLN A 55 6.34 3.49 2.50
C GLN A 55 5.16 2.70 3.04
N ILE A 56 5.12 2.58 4.36
CA ILE A 56 4.24 1.63 5.03
C ILE A 56 2.77 2.05 4.98
N ALA A 57 2.47 3.34 5.14
CA ALA A 57 1.08 3.80 5.11
C ALA A 57 0.41 3.53 3.76
N PRO A 58 1.00 3.89 2.61
CA PRO A 58 0.42 3.50 1.32
C PRO A 58 0.34 1.98 1.13
N SER A 59 1.31 1.23 1.65
CA SER A 59 1.28 -0.23 1.58
C SER A 59 0.04 -0.79 2.27
N ILE A 60 -0.24 -0.34 3.48
CA ILE A 60 -1.42 -0.76 4.24
C ILE A 60 -2.69 -0.40 3.48
N TYR A 61 -2.76 0.82 2.93
CA TYR A 61 -3.91 1.28 2.17
C TYR A 61 -4.24 0.33 1.02
N TYR A 62 -3.23 -0.04 0.22
CA TYR A 62 -3.47 -0.88 -0.95
C TYR A 62 -3.74 -2.33 -0.57
N TYR A 63 -3.12 -2.85 0.50
CA TYR A 63 -3.47 -4.19 0.99
C TYR A 63 -4.93 -4.23 1.46
N GLU A 64 -5.41 -3.20 2.13
CA GLU A 64 -6.80 -3.14 2.55
C GLU A 64 -7.74 -3.04 1.36
N LYS A 65 -7.37 -2.28 0.34
CA LYS A 65 -8.12 -2.22 -0.91
C LYS A 65 -8.21 -3.59 -1.57
N ALA A 66 -7.10 -4.33 -1.58
CA ALA A 66 -7.08 -5.68 -2.13
C ALA A 66 -8.02 -6.62 -1.36
N LEU A 67 -8.06 -6.50 -0.03
CA LEU A 67 -8.92 -7.32 0.80
C LEU A 67 -10.41 -7.02 0.60
N LEU A 68 -10.77 -5.79 0.21
CA LEU A 68 -12.15 -5.49 -0.13
C LEU A 68 -12.63 -6.34 -1.30
N LEU A 69 -11.73 -6.67 -2.22
CA LEU A 69 -12.06 -7.48 -3.39
C LEU A 69 -11.85 -8.97 -3.16
N LYS A 70 -10.93 -9.35 -2.27
CA LYS A 70 -10.69 -10.74 -1.88
C LYS A 70 -10.54 -10.86 -0.36
N PRO A 71 -11.66 -10.82 0.38
CA PRO A 71 -11.61 -10.74 1.84
C PRO A 71 -10.95 -11.94 2.54
N ASN A 72 -10.91 -13.08 1.88
CA ASN A 72 -10.40 -14.30 2.50
C ASN A 72 -9.01 -14.70 2.00
N ASP A 73 -8.37 -13.85 1.22
CA ASP A 73 -7.05 -14.14 0.68
C ASP A 73 -6.01 -14.09 1.80
N ARG A 74 -5.39 -15.24 2.04
CA ARG A 74 -4.44 -15.39 3.16
C ARG A 74 -3.15 -14.64 2.93
N GLU A 75 -2.67 -14.62 1.70
CA GLU A 75 -1.41 -13.95 1.37
C GLU A 75 -1.51 -12.44 1.60
N ILE A 76 -2.62 -11.85 1.16
CA ILE A 76 -2.87 -10.42 1.37
C ILE A 76 -2.96 -10.12 2.86
N LYS A 77 -3.71 -10.94 3.61
CA LYS A 77 -3.84 -10.76 5.06
C LYS A 77 -2.50 -10.83 5.76
N ASN A 78 -1.66 -11.80 5.41
CA ASN A 78 -0.36 -11.95 6.02
C ASN A 78 0.54 -10.74 5.76
N ASN A 79 0.56 -10.26 4.53
CA ASN A 79 1.38 -9.11 4.18
C ASN A 79 0.88 -7.83 4.84
N LEU A 80 -0.44 -7.70 4.98
CA LEU A 80 -1.02 -6.58 5.72
C LEU A 80 -0.56 -6.59 7.19
N VAL A 81 -0.56 -7.76 7.82
CA VAL A 81 -0.09 -7.89 9.20
C VAL A 81 1.37 -7.47 9.33
N TYR A 82 2.23 -7.89 8.39
CA TYR A 82 3.63 -7.48 8.41
C TYR A 82 3.77 -5.95 8.31
N ALA A 83 3.01 -5.32 7.43
CA ALA A 83 3.04 -3.87 7.29
C ALA A 83 2.54 -3.18 8.55
N GLN A 84 1.47 -3.68 9.16
CA GLN A 84 0.93 -3.14 10.40
C GLN A 84 1.94 -3.27 11.55
N ASN A 85 2.64 -4.40 11.63
CA ASN A 85 3.65 -4.62 12.66
C ASN A 85 4.81 -3.64 12.51
N MET A 86 5.19 -3.29 11.30
CA MET A 86 6.23 -2.27 11.08
C MET A 86 5.79 -0.91 11.60
N THR A 87 4.51 -0.59 11.47
CA THR A 87 3.97 0.65 12.02
C THR A 87 4.05 0.65 13.55
N LEU A 88 3.69 -0.46 14.18
CA LEU A 88 3.78 -0.59 15.63
C LEU A 88 5.21 -0.46 16.12
N ASP A 89 6.15 -1.10 15.45
CA ASP A 89 7.57 -1.02 15.80
C ASP A 89 8.07 0.41 15.69
N ALA A 90 7.63 1.15 14.68
CA ALA A 90 8.00 2.55 14.51
C ALA A 90 7.45 3.40 15.65
N PHE A 91 6.21 3.15 16.09
CA PHE A 91 5.62 3.86 17.23
C PHE A 91 6.38 3.56 18.52
N GLU A 92 6.73 2.30 18.76
CA GLU A 92 7.48 1.90 19.96
C GLU A 92 8.87 2.53 20.00
N ALA A 93 9.47 2.75 18.84
CA ALA A 93 10.80 3.36 18.74
C ALA A 93 10.77 4.88 18.87
N MET A 94 9.59 5.50 18.79
CA MET A 94 9.47 6.97 18.88
C MET A 94 9.65 7.47 20.29
N PRO A 95 10.34 8.64 20.48
CA PRO A 95 10.34 9.31 21.76
C PRO A 95 8.93 9.70 22.18
N GLU A 96 8.69 9.71 23.49
CA GLU A 96 7.38 10.03 24.04
C GLU A 96 6.86 11.39 23.58
N THR A 97 7.74 12.38 23.48
CA THR A 97 7.38 13.71 22.99
C THR A 97 6.88 13.69 21.55
N SER A 98 7.51 12.89 20.70
CA SER A 98 7.10 12.75 19.31
C SER A 98 5.75 12.06 19.19
N LEU A 99 5.51 11.05 20.03
CA LEU A 99 4.21 10.35 20.07
C LEU A 99 3.10 11.29 20.52
N SER A 100 3.39 12.13 21.52
CA SER A 100 2.41 13.11 22.00
C SER A 100 2.02 14.09 20.90
N LYS A 101 2.99 14.60 20.17
CA LYS A 101 2.74 15.51 19.04
C LYS A 101 1.92 14.85 17.95
N LEU A 102 2.26 13.62 17.63
CA LEU A 102 1.53 12.85 16.61
C LEU A 102 0.09 12.63 17.04
N TYR A 103 -0.13 12.26 18.29
CA TYR A 103 -1.48 12.06 18.83
C TYR A 103 -2.30 13.34 18.73
N LYS A 104 -1.72 14.47 19.13
CA LYS A 104 -2.41 15.76 19.05
C LYS A 104 -2.77 16.13 17.62
N ASN A 105 -1.86 15.88 16.68
CA ASN A 105 -2.13 16.16 15.26
C ASN A 105 -3.25 15.30 14.71
N ILE A 106 -3.27 14.02 15.07
CA ILE A 106 -4.31 13.10 14.61
C ILE A 106 -5.66 13.50 15.20
N THR A 107 -5.73 13.79 16.49
CA THR A 107 -7.00 14.18 17.13
C THR A 107 -7.53 15.49 16.56
N ARG A 108 -6.64 16.42 16.24
CA ARG A 108 -7.04 17.68 15.61
C ARG A 108 -7.64 17.46 14.23
N LEU A 109 -6.99 16.61 13.41
CA LEU A 109 -7.46 16.29 12.05
C LEU A 109 -8.82 15.60 12.07
N LEU A 110 -9.04 14.74 13.06
CA LEU A 110 -10.30 14.00 13.19
C LEU A 110 -11.40 14.80 13.91
N SER A 111 -11.10 16.03 14.32
CA SER A 111 -12.06 16.94 14.95
C SER A 111 -12.68 16.38 16.22
N PHE A 112 -11.88 15.71 17.04
CA PHE A 112 -12.35 15.21 18.34
C PHE A 112 -12.36 16.30 19.40
N ASP A 113 -11.85 17.48 19.10
CA ASP A 113 -11.87 18.61 19.99
C ASP A 113 -13.23 19.29 19.94
N GLN A 114 -13.90 19.27 21.03
CA GLN A 114 -15.20 19.96 21.17
C GLN A 114 -15.04 21.07 22.18
#